data_a5ea88323efc744006c75f8bd20dd6db
#
_entry.id   a5ea88323efc744006c75f8bd20dd6db
#
_cell.length_a   1.000
_cell.length_b   1.000
_cell.length_c   1.000
_cell.angle_alpha   90.00
_cell.angle_beta   90.00
_cell.angle_gamma   90.00
#
_symmetry.space_group_name_H-M   'P 1'
#
loop_
_entity.id
_entity.type
_entity.pdbx_description
1 polymer ?
#
loop_
_entity_poly.entity_id
_entity_poly.type
_entity_poly.pdbx_seq_one_letter_code
_entity_poly.pdbx_strand_id
1 'polypeptide(L)'
;RDTDRSRGLGDVYKRQGPIWKKSRRLGFSVLENGKELNKRPYAPGQHGQKRHKSTEYGLQLAEKQKVRHMYGINEKQFHNTFDRASKMEGVTGSNFLFLLESRLDNVVYRMGFATTRRAARQLVNHGHILLNGIKTDIPSCRVNPGDVITVKERSQQLDVIKTALEAQTHVPGFVEVLSLIHI
;
A
#
# COMPACT_ATOMS: atom_id res chain seq x y z
N ARG A 1 -15.61 10.44 20.37
CA ARG A 1 -14.95 10.58 21.70
C ARG A 1 -13.93 9.48 22.01
N ASP A 2 -13.77 8.48 21.14
CA ASP A 2 -12.82 7.37 21.37
C ASP A 2 -11.48 7.54 20.65
N THR A 3 -11.16 8.74 20.23
CA THR A 3 -9.94 9.02 19.47
C THR A 3 -8.68 9.08 20.31
N ASP A 4 -8.78 9.22 21.63
CA ASP A 4 -7.61 9.41 22.50
C ASP A 4 -7.07 8.12 23.14
N ARG A 5 -7.83 7.02 23.12
CA ARG A 5 -7.39 5.75 23.71
C ARG A 5 -6.60 4.84 22.76
N SER A 6 -6.60 5.12 21.48
CA SER A 6 -5.97 4.25 20.48
C SER A 6 -4.62 4.78 19.99
N ARG A 7 -3.82 5.32 20.86
CA ARG A 7 -2.43 5.75 20.55
C ARG A 7 -1.44 4.59 20.45
N GLY A 8 -1.92 3.36 20.51
CA GLY A 8 -1.11 2.17 20.31
C GLY A 8 -0.67 1.98 18.86
N LEU A 9 0.49 1.37 18.68
CA LEU A 9 1.09 1.06 17.37
C LEU A 9 0.16 0.26 16.43
N GLY A 10 -0.79 -0.51 16.99
CA GLY A 10 -1.76 -1.29 16.23
C GLY A 10 -2.81 -0.47 15.46
N ASP A 11 -2.98 0.82 15.78
CA ASP A 11 -4.02 1.65 15.20
C ASP A 11 -3.60 2.40 13.92
N VAL A 12 -2.32 2.39 13.62
CA VAL A 12 -1.78 3.07 12.42
C VAL A 12 -2.36 2.49 11.13
N TYR A 13 -2.66 1.21 11.10
CA TYR A 13 -3.26 0.57 9.92
C TYR A 13 -4.79 0.79 9.82
N LYS A 14 -5.47 1.03 10.93
CA LYS A 14 -6.92 1.29 10.97
C LYS A 14 -7.29 2.72 10.57
N ARG A 15 -6.37 3.66 10.67
CA ARG A 15 -6.56 5.09 10.40
C ARG A 15 -6.72 5.47 8.94
N GLN A 16 -7.28 4.62 8.14
CA GLN A 16 -7.25 4.88 6.71
C GLN A 16 -8.43 5.72 6.19
N GLY A 17 -9.44 5.96 7.01
CA GLY A 17 -10.61 6.76 6.62
C GLY A 17 -11.27 6.26 5.31
N PRO A 18 -12.24 6.98 4.78
CA PRO A 18 -12.97 6.58 3.59
C PRO A 18 -12.12 6.78 2.33
N ILE A 19 -11.55 5.69 1.80
CA ILE A 19 -10.68 5.70 0.60
C ILE A 19 -11.40 6.25 -0.61
N TRP A 20 -12.64 5.87 -0.85
CA TRP A 20 -13.44 6.34 -1.97
C TRP A 20 -13.57 7.87 -2.02
N LYS A 21 -13.67 8.53 -0.86
CA LYS A 21 -13.63 10.00 -0.80
C LYS A 21 -12.26 10.55 -1.20
N LYS A 22 -11.18 9.86 -0.81
CA LYS A 22 -9.81 10.26 -1.15
C LYS A 22 -9.54 10.10 -2.65
N SER A 23 -9.89 8.94 -3.22
CA SER A 23 -9.77 8.69 -4.66
C SER A 23 -10.54 9.73 -5.48
N ARG A 24 -11.79 9.98 -5.13
CA ARG A 24 -12.62 10.97 -5.80
C ARG A 24 -12.09 12.39 -5.71
N ARG A 25 -11.53 12.76 -4.54
CA ARG A 25 -10.92 14.09 -4.34
C ARG A 25 -9.68 14.29 -5.20
N LEU A 26 -8.91 13.23 -5.40
CA LEU A 26 -7.66 13.26 -6.18
C LEU A 26 -7.85 12.94 -7.67
N GLY A 27 -9.06 12.52 -8.06
CA GLY A 27 -9.32 12.06 -9.43
C GLY A 27 -8.48 10.83 -9.82
N PHE A 28 -8.02 10.05 -8.83
CA PHE A 28 -7.12 8.92 -9.01
C PHE A 28 -7.58 7.71 -8.18
N SER A 29 -7.63 6.53 -8.79
CA SER A 29 -7.99 5.31 -8.06
C SER A 29 -6.87 4.86 -7.13
N VAL A 30 -7.06 5.08 -5.83
CA VAL A 30 -6.11 4.65 -4.79
C VAL A 30 -6.10 3.13 -4.62
N LEU A 31 -7.19 2.45 -4.97
CA LEU A 31 -7.31 0.98 -4.89
C LEU A 31 -6.90 0.27 -6.18
N GLU A 32 -6.55 1.03 -7.23
CA GLU A 32 -6.15 0.53 -8.56
C GLU A 32 -7.23 -0.28 -9.30
N ASN A 33 -8.46 -0.33 -8.79
CA ASN A 33 -9.58 -1.05 -9.40
C ASN A 33 -10.60 -0.14 -10.13
N GLY A 34 -10.48 1.17 -10.01
CA GLY A 34 -11.31 2.18 -10.68
C GLY A 34 -12.78 2.25 -10.27
N LYS A 35 -13.28 1.31 -9.48
CA LYS A 35 -14.71 1.21 -9.12
C LYS A 35 -15.27 2.46 -8.44
N GLU A 36 -14.47 3.12 -7.64
CA GLU A 36 -14.84 4.35 -6.91
C GLU A 36 -15.03 5.56 -7.83
N LEU A 37 -14.30 5.62 -8.95
CA LEU A 37 -14.40 6.70 -9.94
C LEU A 37 -15.54 6.44 -10.93
N ASN A 38 -15.77 5.18 -11.31
CA ASN A 38 -16.85 4.80 -12.21
C ASN A 38 -18.23 5.16 -11.63
N LYS A 39 -18.42 4.98 -10.31
CA LYS A 39 -19.69 5.28 -9.65
C LYS A 39 -19.93 6.78 -9.50
N ARG A 40 -18.90 7.57 -9.16
CA ARG A 40 -19.00 9.03 -8.94
C ARG A 40 -17.66 9.69 -9.24
N PRO A 41 -17.43 10.19 -10.48
CA PRO A 41 -16.13 10.73 -10.91
C PRO A 41 -15.77 12.10 -10.33
N TYR A 42 -16.67 12.75 -9.61
CA TYR A 42 -16.48 14.10 -9.06
C TYR A 42 -16.04 14.07 -7.59
N ALA A 43 -15.42 15.17 -7.14
CA ALA A 43 -14.96 15.35 -5.77
C ALA A 43 -16.11 15.20 -4.75
N PRO A 44 -15.82 14.73 -3.52
CA PRO A 44 -16.84 14.64 -2.46
C PRO A 44 -17.22 16.02 -1.93
N GLY A 45 -18.48 16.15 -1.50
CA GLY A 45 -19.03 17.37 -0.92
C GLY A 45 -20.12 18.01 -1.80
N GLN A 46 -20.80 19.02 -1.25
CA GLN A 46 -21.92 19.71 -1.91
C GLN A 46 -21.52 20.37 -3.24
N HIS A 47 -20.30 20.89 -3.29
CA HIS A 47 -19.76 21.59 -4.47
C HIS A 47 -18.79 20.75 -5.29
N GLY A 48 -18.79 19.41 -5.13
CA GLY A 48 -17.84 18.52 -5.79
C GLY A 48 -17.87 18.54 -7.31
N GLN A 49 -18.99 18.94 -7.92
CA GLN A 49 -19.14 19.05 -9.38
C GLN A 49 -18.68 20.41 -9.92
N LYS A 50 -18.46 21.42 -9.07
CA LYS A 50 -17.98 22.73 -9.52
C LYS A 50 -16.53 22.60 -9.99
N ARG A 51 -16.23 23.29 -11.11
CA ARG A 51 -14.87 23.41 -11.63
C ARG A 51 -14.04 24.28 -10.67
N HIS A 52 -12.96 23.73 -10.13
CA HIS A 52 -11.99 24.47 -9.33
C HIS A 52 -10.77 24.80 -10.18
N LYS A 53 -10.34 26.06 -10.13
CA LYS A 53 -9.03 26.45 -10.65
C LYS A 53 -7.97 25.91 -9.68
N SER A 54 -7.11 25.02 -10.15
CA SER A 54 -6.00 24.50 -9.36
C SER A 54 -4.82 25.47 -9.41
N THR A 55 -4.23 25.75 -8.26
CA THR A 55 -2.94 26.44 -8.17
C THR A 55 -1.81 25.42 -8.39
N GLU A 56 -0.63 25.89 -8.80
CA GLU A 56 0.54 25.01 -8.96
C GLU A 56 0.86 24.25 -7.68
N TYR A 57 0.86 24.92 -6.54
CA TYR A 57 1.00 24.28 -5.22
C TYR A 57 -0.06 23.19 -5.00
N GLY A 58 -1.31 23.46 -5.38
CA GLY A 58 -2.39 22.49 -5.25
C GLY A 58 -2.18 21.24 -6.09
N LEU A 59 -1.60 21.37 -7.29
CA LEU A 59 -1.25 20.24 -8.16
C LEU A 59 -0.13 19.40 -7.52
N GLN A 60 0.95 20.04 -7.09
CA GLN A 60 2.06 19.36 -6.43
C GLN A 60 1.62 18.63 -5.15
N LEU A 61 0.78 19.29 -4.35
CA LEU A 61 0.20 18.68 -3.16
C LEU A 61 -0.68 17.47 -3.52
N ALA A 62 -1.46 17.54 -4.58
CA ALA A 62 -2.30 16.44 -5.02
C ALA A 62 -1.45 15.23 -5.45
N GLU A 63 -0.37 15.43 -6.20
CA GLU A 63 0.55 14.35 -6.60
C GLU A 63 1.20 13.69 -5.37
N LYS A 64 1.71 14.48 -4.43
CA LYS A 64 2.21 13.95 -3.15
C LYS A 64 1.17 13.10 -2.43
N GLN A 65 -0.07 13.57 -2.35
CA GLN A 65 -1.16 12.87 -1.68
C GLN A 65 -1.59 11.60 -2.41
N LYS A 66 -1.52 11.55 -3.75
CA LYS A 66 -1.77 10.32 -4.52
C LYS A 66 -0.82 9.21 -4.08
N VAL A 67 0.49 9.47 -4.12
CA VAL A 67 1.51 8.51 -3.71
C VAL A 67 1.29 8.06 -2.25
N ARG A 68 1.12 9.01 -1.34
CA ARG A 68 0.90 8.70 0.07
C ARG A 68 -0.31 7.81 0.32
N HIS A 69 -1.43 8.07 -0.37
CA HIS A 69 -2.65 7.29 -0.20
C HIS A 69 -2.57 5.93 -0.89
N MET A 70 -1.86 5.83 -2.01
CA MET A 70 -1.63 4.56 -2.72
C MET A 70 -0.90 3.55 -1.82
N TYR A 71 0.19 3.97 -1.17
CA TYR A 71 0.91 3.12 -0.22
C TYR A 71 0.27 3.06 1.18
N GLY A 72 -0.77 3.87 1.45
CA GLY A 72 -1.46 3.88 2.73
C GLY A 72 -0.59 4.28 3.92
N ILE A 73 0.35 5.20 3.73
CA ILE A 73 1.34 5.62 4.71
C ILE A 73 0.88 6.88 5.43
N ASN A 74 1.30 7.01 6.70
CA ASN A 74 1.09 8.19 7.51
C ASN A 74 2.03 9.33 7.06
N GLU A 75 1.64 10.60 7.22
CA GLU A 75 2.46 11.76 6.79
C GLU A 75 3.86 11.74 7.42
N LYS A 76 3.95 11.48 8.71
CA LYS A 76 5.24 11.38 9.42
C LYS A 76 6.16 10.30 8.83
N GLN A 77 5.61 9.11 8.55
CA GLN A 77 6.38 8.03 7.94
C GLN A 77 6.78 8.37 6.50
N PHE A 78 5.91 9.05 5.76
CA PHE A 78 6.18 9.48 4.39
C PHE A 78 7.34 10.48 4.37
N HIS A 79 7.33 11.47 5.25
CA HIS A 79 8.41 12.44 5.42
C HIS A 79 9.73 11.75 5.80
N ASN A 80 9.70 10.91 6.83
CA ASN A 80 10.90 10.18 7.26
C ASN A 80 11.49 9.29 6.15
N THR A 81 10.63 8.73 5.27
CA THR A 81 11.09 7.94 4.12
C THR A 81 11.74 8.84 3.08
N PHE A 82 11.17 10.02 2.85
CA PHE A 82 11.76 11.02 1.95
C PHE A 82 13.12 11.51 2.45
N ASP A 83 13.25 11.81 3.74
CA ASP A 83 14.52 12.22 4.35
C ASP A 83 15.62 11.14 4.24
N ARG A 84 15.23 9.88 4.28
CA ARG A 84 16.15 8.77 4.03
C ARG A 84 16.55 8.70 2.56
N ALA A 85 15.59 8.86 1.65
CA ALA A 85 15.84 8.84 0.22
C ALA A 85 16.78 9.96 -0.22
N SER A 86 16.66 11.15 0.39
CA SER A 86 17.52 12.29 0.09
C SER A 86 18.98 12.12 0.52
N LYS A 87 19.23 11.21 1.48
CA LYS A 87 20.57 10.86 1.96
C LYS A 87 21.22 9.74 1.15
N MET A 88 20.48 9.08 0.28
CA MET A 88 20.99 8.02 -0.59
C MET A 88 21.59 8.64 -1.85
N GLU A 89 22.63 8.01 -2.37
CA GLU A 89 23.24 8.39 -3.64
C GLU A 89 22.26 8.19 -4.80
N GLY A 90 22.29 9.10 -5.77
CA GLY A 90 21.46 9.05 -6.97
C GLY A 90 20.24 9.98 -6.93
N VAL A 91 19.24 9.69 -7.77
CA VAL A 91 18.04 10.52 -7.90
C VAL A 91 17.08 10.28 -6.72
N THR A 92 16.88 11.31 -5.90
CA THR A 92 16.03 11.24 -4.69
C THR A 92 14.64 10.66 -4.95
N GLY A 93 14.02 11.02 -6.08
CA GLY A 93 12.69 10.52 -6.45
C GLY A 93 12.67 8.99 -6.68
N SER A 94 13.65 8.47 -7.39
CA SER A 94 13.82 7.04 -7.64
C SER A 94 14.11 6.29 -6.34
N ASN A 95 15.02 6.80 -5.52
CA ASN A 95 15.33 6.24 -4.21
C ASN A 95 14.11 6.22 -3.30
N PHE A 96 13.31 7.27 -3.35
CA PHE A 96 12.09 7.37 -2.56
C PHE A 96 11.05 6.30 -2.97
N LEU A 97 10.82 6.13 -4.28
CA LEU A 97 9.93 5.09 -4.77
C LEU A 97 10.47 3.68 -4.45
N PHE A 98 11.78 3.47 -4.59
CA PHE A 98 12.41 2.22 -4.19
C PHE A 98 12.16 1.89 -2.71
N LEU A 99 12.33 2.87 -1.81
CA LEU A 99 12.06 2.67 -0.39
C LEU A 99 10.57 2.40 -0.07
N LEU A 100 9.65 2.91 -0.88
CA LEU A 100 8.22 2.64 -0.75
C LEU A 100 7.85 1.25 -1.28
N GLU A 101 8.43 0.86 -2.41
CA GLU A 101 8.20 -0.47 -3.02
C GLU A 101 8.85 -1.60 -2.20
N SER A 102 10.00 -1.36 -1.55
CA SER A 102 10.69 -2.36 -0.73
C SER A 102 10.02 -2.69 0.62
N ARG A 103 8.87 -2.10 0.92
CA ARG A 103 8.12 -2.41 2.13
C ARG A 103 7.45 -3.78 2.02
N LEU A 104 7.48 -4.56 3.09
CA LEU A 104 6.91 -5.92 3.12
C LEU A 104 5.42 -5.94 2.75
N ASP A 105 4.62 -4.98 3.26
CA ASP A 105 3.19 -4.88 2.92
C ASP A 105 2.96 -4.66 1.42
N ASN A 106 3.83 -3.89 0.78
CA ASN A 106 3.72 -3.63 -0.65
C ASN A 106 4.26 -4.80 -1.49
N VAL A 107 5.38 -5.41 -1.09
CA VAL A 107 5.93 -6.58 -1.80
C VAL A 107 4.93 -7.74 -1.77
N VAL A 108 4.30 -8.02 -0.63
CA VAL A 108 3.23 -9.04 -0.50
C VAL A 108 2.05 -8.76 -1.45
N TYR A 109 1.68 -7.48 -1.62
CA TYR A 109 0.67 -7.08 -2.61
C TYR A 109 1.17 -7.32 -4.05
N ARG A 110 2.42 -6.95 -4.36
CA ARG A 110 3.02 -7.13 -5.69
C ARG A 110 3.19 -8.61 -6.06
N MET A 111 3.42 -9.46 -5.06
CA MET A 111 3.46 -10.93 -5.23
C MET A 111 2.08 -11.54 -5.50
N GLY A 112 0.99 -10.77 -5.33
CA GLY A 112 -0.37 -11.24 -5.58
C GLY A 112 -1.02 -12.02 -4.43
N PHE A 113 -0.43 -12.07 -3.25
CA PHE A 113 -1.04 -12.72 -2.09
C PHE A 113 -2.27 -11.96 -1.54
N ALA A 114 -2.52 -10.77 -2.03
CA ALA A 114 -3.67 -9.98 -1.67
C ALA A 114 -4.15 -9.10 -2.82
N THR A 115 -5.46 -8.92 -2.95
CA THR A 115 -6.09 -8.09 -3.98
C THR A 115 -5.87 -6.58 -3.77
N THR A 116 -5.49 -6.16 -2.59
CA THR A 116 -5.22 -4.75 -2.26
C THR A 116 -4.07 -4.63 -1.27
N ARG A 117 -3.36 -3.48 -1.28
CA ARG A 117 -2.31 -3.19 -0.30
C ARG A 117 -2.80 -3.22 1.15
N ARG A 118 -4.09 -2.96 1.38
CA ARG A 118 -4.69 -3.07 2.71
C ARG A 118 -4.84 -4.50 3.18
N ALA A 119 -5.29 -5.37 2.30
CA ALA A 119 -5.39 -6.81 2.59
C ALA A 119 -3.99 -7.39 2.81
N ALA A 120 -2.99 -7.02 2.00
CA ALA A 120 -1.60 -7.40 2.19
C ALA A 120 -1.08 -6.97 3.57
N ARG A 121 -1.31 -5.71 3.95
CA ARG A 121 -0.95 -5.21 5.29
C ARG A 121 -1.64 -5.98 6.42
N GLN A 122 -2.88 -6.37 6.24
CA GLN A 122 -3.60 -7.20 7.21
C GLN A 122 -2.98 -8.59 7.33
N LEU A 123 -2.63 -9.23 6.22
CA LEU A 123 -1.96 -10.53 6.22
C LEU A 123 -0.62 -10.47 6.98
N VAL A 124 0.18 -9.43 6.74
CA VAL A 124 1.43 -9.24 7.47
C VAL A 124 1.18 -9.02 8.97
N ASN A 125 0.29 -8.09 9.35
CA ASN A 125 0.00 -7.80 10.75
C ASN A 125 -0.55 -9.01 11.53
N HIS A 126 -1.29 -9.88 10.85
CA HIS A 126 -1.81 -11.10 11.47
C HIS A 126 -0.78 -12.23 11.50
N GLY A 127 0.43 -12.00 10.97
CA GLY A 127 1.54 -12.94 11.01
C GLY A 127 1.35 -14.16 10.13
N HIS A 128 0.69 -14.00 8.97
CA HIS A 128 0.55 -15.03 7.95
C HIS A 128 1.75 -15.13 7.03
N ILE A 129 2.66 -14.15 7.09
CA ILE A 129 3.84 -14.02 6.21
C ILE A 129 5.11 -14.34 6.98
N LEU A 130 5.99 -15.08 6.34
CA LEU A 130 7.35 -15.35 6.80
C LEU A 130 8.34 -14.65 5.87
N LEU A 131 9.34 -14.00 6.44
CA LEU A 131 10.49 -13.44 5.73
C LEU A 131 11.72 -14.25 6.10
N ASN A 132 12.34 -14.89 5.12
CA ASN A 132 13.48 -15.80 5.34
C ASN A 132 13.18 -16.88 6.40
N GLY A 133 11.97 -17.43 6.38
CA GLY A 133 11.51 -18.43 7.35
C GLY A 133 11.10 -17.88 8.73
N ILE A 134 11.31 -16.57 8.99
CA ILE A 134 10.99 -15.94 10.28
C ILE A 134 9.63 -15.24 10.17
N LYS A 135 8.74 -15.48 11.13
CA LYS A 135 7.46 -14.78 11.23
C LYS A 135 7.69 -13.29 11.40
N THR A 136 7.16 -12.50 10.47
CA THR A 136 7.27 -11.03 10.49
C THR A 136 5.87 -10.42 10.48
N ASP A 137 5.55 -9.63 11.50
CA ASP A 137 4.26 -8.94 11.67
C ASP A 137 4.34 -7.42 11.48
N ILE A 138 5.51 -6.93 11.04
CA ILE A 138 5.77 -5.51 10.82
C ILE A 138 5.64 -5.17 9.35
N PRO A 139 4.53 -4.49 8.91
CA PRO A 139 4.30 -4.17 7.49
C PRO A 139 5.34 -3.23 6.89
N SER A 140 6.00 -2.42 7.71
CA SER A 140 7.03 -1.48 7.29
C SER A 140 8.44 -2.09 7.24
N CYS A 141 8.59 -3.38 7.52
CA CYS A 141 9.84 -4.09 7.35
C CYS A 141 10.33 -3.93 5.91
N ARG A 142 11.61 -3.71 5.74
CA ARG A 142 12.23 -3.62 4.40
C ARG A 142 12.60 -5.00 3.93
N VAL A 143 12.33 -5.22 2.67
CA VAL A 143 12.73 -6.41 1.94
C VAL A 143 13.90 -6.02 1.05
N ASN A 144 14.96 -6.80 1.08
CA ASN A 144 16.14 -6.62 0.26
C ASN A 144 16.12 -7.61 -0.92
N PRO A 145 16.84 -7.32 -2.01
CA PRO A 145 17.04 -8.28 -3.07
C PRO A 145 17.64 -9.59 -2.51
N GLY A 146 17.08 -10.73 -2.89
CA GLY A 146 17.48 -12.04 -2.38
C GLY A 146 16.71 -12.54 -1.16
N ASP A 147 15.87 -11.72 -0.54
CA ASP A 147 15.00 -12.17 0.55
C ASP A 147 13.88 -13.07 0.02
N VAL A 148 13.59 -14.14 0.76
CA VAL A 148 12.53 -15.10 0.45
C VAL A 148 11.30 -14.82 1.31
N ILE A 149 10.17 -14.58 0.65
CA ILE A 149 8.89 -14.34 1.30
C ILE A 149 7.98 -15.53 1.08
N THR A 150 7.50 -16.14 2.15
CA THR A 150 6.61 -17.29 2.10
C THR A 150 5.34 -17.05 2.93
N VAL A 151 4.28 -17.75 2.57
CA VAL A 151 3.05 -17.78 3.36
C VAL A 151 3.15 -18.95 4.35
N LYS A 152 2.78 -18.70 5.61
CA LYS A 152 2.74 -19.75 6.64
C LYS A 152 1.83 -20.90 6.20
N GLU A 153 2.24 -22.15 6.39
CA GLU A 153 1.53 -23.35 5.94
C GLU A 153 0.03 -23.34 6.27
N ARG A 154 -0.31 -23.06 7.53
CA ARG A 154 -1.72 -22.99 7.97
C ARG A 154 -2.52 -21.89 7.29
N SER A 155 -1.85 -20.92 6.69
CA SER A 155 -2.48 -19.74 6.05
C SER A 155 -2.57 -19.88 4.53
N GLN A 156 -1.94 -20.86 3.92
CA GLN A 156 -1.97 -21.11 2.48
C GLN A 156 -3.39 -21.45 1.99
N GLN A 157 -4.20 -22.05 2.87
CA GLN A 157 -5.56 -22.46 2.55
C GLN A 157 -6.59 -21.31 2.69
N LEU A 158 -6.16 -20.11 3.10
CA LEU A 158 -7.07 -18.98 3.23
C LEU A 158 -7.67 -18.59 1.88
N ASP A 159 -8.99 -18.51 1.81
CA ASP A 159 -9.73 -18.14 0.59
C ASP A 159 -9.31 -16.79 0.04
N VAL A 160 -8.94 -15.86 0.92
CA VAL A 160 -8.44 -14.52 0.54
C VAL A 160 -7.18 -14.63 -0.32
N ILE A 161 -6.27 -15.54 0.01
CA ILE A 161 -5.00 -15.71 -0.72
C ILE A 161 -5.27 -16.45 -2.04
N LYS A 162 -6.09 -17.50 -2.02
CA LYS A 162 -6.48 -18.25 -3.23
C LYS A 162 -7.14 -17.34 -4.25
N THR A 163 -8.17 -16.60 -3.83
CA THR A 163 -8.88 -15.64 -4.69
C THR A 163 -7.97 -14.52 -5.20
N ALA A 164 -6.99 -14.10 -4.40
CA ALA A 164 -6.04 -13.08 -4.83
C ALA A 164 -5.08 -13.59 -5.91
N LEU A 165 -4.59 -14.82 -5.78
CA LEU A 165 -3.71 -15.46 -6.76
C LEU A 165 -4.44 -15.74 -8.09
N GLU A 166 -5.70 -16.17 -8.03
CA GLU A 166 -6.54 -16.35 -9.23
C GLU A 166 -6.81 -15.02 -9.96
N ALA A 167 -6.97 -13.94 -9.20
CA ALA A 167 -7.22 -12.60 -9.76
C ALA A 167 -5.95 -11.91 -10.27
N GLN A 168 -4.77 -12.45 -9.98
CA GLN A 168 -3.51 -11.85 -10.37
C GLN A 168 -3.22 -12.08 -11.85
N THR A 169 -3.16 -10.99 -12.61
CA THR A 169 -2.85 -11.03 -14.05
C THR A 169 -1.41 -10.64 -14.37
N HIS A 170 -0.73 -9.95 -13.46
CA HIS A 170 0.61 -9.42 -13.72
C HIS A 170 1.49 -9.41 -12.47
N VAL A 171 2.64 -10.04 -12.58
CA VAL A 171 3.72 -9.98 -11.58
C VAL A 171 4.80 -9.03 -12.09
N PRO A 172 5.24 -8.05 -11.30
CA PRO A 172 6.35 -7.18 -11.70
C PRO A 172 7.64 -7.97 -11.89
N GLY A 173 8.47 -7.59 -12.89
CA GLY A 173 9.69 -8.31 -13.24
C GLY A 173 10.81 -8.30 -12.18
N PHE A 174 10.65 -7.55 -11.09
CA PHE A 174 11.58 -7.56 -9.95
C PHE A 174 11.18 -8.58 -8.86
N VAL A 175 10.10 -9.32 -9.06
CA VAL A 175 9.59 -10.34 -8.14
C VAL A 175 9.47 -11.65 -8.90
N GLU A 176 10.13 -12.68 -8.41
CA GLU A 176 9.94 -14.05 -8.88
C GLU A 176 8.96 -14.77 -7.95
N VAL A 177 7.82 -15.18 -8.48
CA VAL A 177 6.84 -15.97 -7.72
C VAL A 177 7.07 -17.43 -8.04
N LEU A 178 7.75 -18.14 -7.16
CA LEU A 178 7.83 -19.59 -7.17
C LEU A 178 6.49 -20.13 -6.70
N SER A 179 5.91 -21.06 -7.46
CA SER A 179 4.58 -21.62 -7.20
C SER A 179 4.38 -22.01 -5.73
N LEU A 180 3.23 -21.63 -5.13
CA LEU A 180 2.81 -22.06 -3.79
C LEU A 180 2.60 -23.58 -3.64
N ILE A 181 2.73 -24.35 -4.72
CA ILE A 181 2.40 -25.78 -4.80
C ILE A 181 3.65 -26.66 -4.83
N HIS A 182 4.83 -26.08 -4.80
CA HIS A 182 6.05 -26.88 -4.64
C HIS A 182 6.59 -26.79 -3.22
N ILE A 183 6.07 -27.70 -2.43
CA ILE A 183 6.75 -28.24 -1.25
C ILE A 183 7.37 -29.56 -1.64
#